data_abf2fc9ca6043e778d685f48f6866ab1
#
_entry.id   abf2fc9ca6043e778d685f48f6866ab1
#
_cell.length_a   1.000
_cell.length_b   1.000
_cell.length_c   1.000
_cell.angle_alpha   90.00
_cell.angle_beta   90.00
_cell.angle_gamma   90.00
#
_symmetry.space_group_name_H-M   'P 1'
#
loop_
_entity.id
_entity.type
_entity.pdbx_description
1 polymer ?
#
loop_
_entity_poly.entity_id
_entity_poly.type
_entity_poly.pdbx_seq_one_letter_code
_entity_poly.pdbx_strand_id
1 'polypeptide(L)'
;MKQANKPEAEQWEEWAGGFTWNYRIVNLKTQNGNEDWYCLREVCYDMQGKPTGYSAPCLGSDSMEGMRNVWDMMAEAMELPPMQEEDFK
;
A
#
# COMPACT_ATOMS: atom_id res chain seq x y z
N MET A 1 -3.85 17.89 1.58
CA MET A 1 -2.57 17.27 1.37
C MET A 1 -2.64 16.26 0.28
N LYS A 2 -1.56 15.96 -0.21
CA LYS A 2 -1.56 14.91 -1.16
C LYS A 2 -0.43 14.00 -0.86
N GLN A 3 -0.60 12.78 -1.19
CA GLN A 3 0.42 11.84 -1.01
C GLN A 3 1.39 11.99 -2.09
N ALA A 4 2.58 12.05 -1.74
CA ALA A 4 3.71 12.00 -2.58
C ALA A 4 3.35 12.23 -4.02
N ASN A 5 3.75 11.36 -4.84
CA ASN A 5 3.46 11.41 -6.25
C ASN A 5 2.10 10.82 -6.56
N LYS A 6 1.30 10.57 -5.53
CA LYS A 6 -0.04 10.08 -5.71
C LYS A 6 -1.01 11.17 -5.37
N PRO A 7 -2.15 11.20 -6.02
CA PRO A 7 -3.17 12.15 -5.63
C PRO A 7 -3.71 11.80 -4.26
N GLU A 8 -4.53 12.65 -3.73
CA GLU A 8 -5.25 12.34 -2.52
C GLU A 8 -5.98 11.04 -2.70
N ALA A 9 -6.14 10.31 -1.61
CA ALA A 9 -6.75 9.00 -1.69
C ALA A 9 -8.12 9.06 -2.35
N GLU A 10 -8.93 10.04 -1.98
CA GLU A 10 -10.26 10.15 -2.54
C GLU A 10 -10.21 10.45 -4.02
N GLN A 11 -9.26 11.27 -4.45
CA GLN A 11 -9.10 11.54 -5.87
C GLN A 11 -8.68 10.30 -6.60
N TRP A 12 -7.82 9.53 -5.98
CA TRP A 12 -7.31 8.33 -6.57
C TRP A 12 -8.42 7.31 -6.78
N GLU A 13 -9.30 7.19 -5.80
CA GLU A 13 -10.42 6.26 -5.89
C GLU A 13 -11.35 6.63 -7.02
N GLU A 14 -11.69 7.91 -7.12
CA GLU A 14 -12.54 8.36 -8.20
C GLU A 14 -11.90 8.10 -9.55
N TRP A 15 -10.64 8.44 -9.62
CA TRP A 15 -9.91 8.32 -10.86
C TRP A 15 -9.81 6.87 -11.29
N ALA A 16 -9.66 5.98 -10.35
CA ALA A 16 -9.49 4.56 -10.65
C ALA A 16 -10.80 3.82 -10.82
N GLY A 17 -11.93 4.51 -10.78
CA GLY A 17 -13.21 3.85 -11.05
C GLY A 17 -13.62 2.90 -9.96
N GLY A 18 -13.28 3.20 -8.72
CA GLY A 18 -13.63 2.35 -7.61
C GLY A 18 -12.49 1.54 -7.04
N PHE A 19 -11.35 1.58 -7.68
CA PHE A 19 -10.17 0.93 -7.11
C PHE A 19 -9.70 1.73 -5.91
N THR A 20 -9.17 1.03 -4.91
CA THR A 20 -8.57 1.66 -3.73
C THR A 20 -7.20 1.08 -3.50
N TRP A 21 -6.48 1.69 -2.61
CA TRP A 21 -5.15 1.19 -2.25
C TRP A 21 -4.83 1.59 -0.83
N ASN A 22 -3.92 0.86 -0.20
CA ASN A 22 -3.36 1.26 1.08
C ASN A 22 -1.98 0.66 1.23
N TYR A 23 -1.31 1.04 2.29
CA TYR A 23 -0.04 0.41 2.65
C TYR A 23 -0.31 -0.79 3.51
N ARG A 24 0.37 -1.88 3.22
CA ARG A 24 0.27 -3.09 4.02
C ARG A 24 1.63 -3.77 4.08
N ILE A 25 1.82 -4.53 5.12
CA ILE A 25 2.98 -5.42 5.17
C ILE A 25 2.61 -6.70 4.44
N VAL A 26 3.46 -7.12 3.52
CA VAL A 26 3.23 -8.34 2.75
C VAL A 26 4.43 -9.25 2.97
N ASN A 27 4.15 -10.51 3.23
CA ASN A 27 5.19 -11.51 3.41
C ASN A 27 5.55 -12.08 2.05
N LEU A 28 6.72 -11.70 1.55
CA LEU A 28 7.15 -12.07 0.19
C LEU A 28 8.16 -13.21 0.26
N LYS A 29 7.72 -14.34 0.73
CA LYS A 29 8.56 -15.51 0.93
C LYS A 29 9.26 -15.95 -0.33
N THR A 30 8.56 -15.93 -1.45
CA THR A 30 9.13 -16.46 -2.69
C THR A 30 10.30 -15.63 -3.15
N GLN A 31 10.40 -14.39 -2.69
CA GLN A 31 11.53 -13.54 -3.03
C GLN A 31 12.69 -13.73 -2.08
N ASN A 32 12.54 -14.59 -1.09
CA ASN A 32 13.55 -14.77 -0.06
C ASN A 32 13.79 -16.26 0.23
N GLY A 33 13.81 -17.10 -0.80
CA GLY A 33 14.13 -18.51 -0.64
C GLY A 33 13.12 -19.25 0.21
N ASN A 34 11.86 -18.83 0.18
CA ASN A 34 10.76 -19.42 0.93
C ASN A 34 10.85 -19.19 2.44
N GLU A 35 11.65 -18.22 2.85
CA GLU A 35 11.68 -17.80 4.24
C GLU A 35 10.93 -16.49 4.38
N ASP A 36 10.34 -16.28 5.53
CA ASP A 36 9.55 -15.08 5.78
C ASP A 36 10.34 -13.83 5.46
N TRP A 37 9.73 -12.92 4.74
CA TRP A 37 10.35 -11.64 4.41
C TRP A 37 9.26 -10.58 4.35
N TYR A 38 9.16 -9.77 5.37
CA TYR A 38 8.08 -8.81 5.51
C TYR A 38 8.47 -7.49 4.89
N CYS A 39 7.68 -7.05 3.91
CA CYS A 39 7.95 -5.83 3.17
C CYS A 39 6.74 -4.92 3.23
N LEU A 40 7.01 -3.62 3.30
CA LEU A 40 5.95 -2.63 3.17
C LEU A 40 5.65 -2.46 1.69
N ARG A 41 4.38 -2.54 1.35
CA ARG A 41 3.95 -2.45 -0.05
C ARG A 41 2.71 -1.58 -0.18
N GLU A 42 2.52 -1.02 -1.36
CA GLU A 42 1.26 -0.40 -1.73
C GLU A 42 0.41 -1.49 -2.33
N VAL A 43 -0.71 -1.77 -1.70
CA VAL A 43 -1.59 -2.86 -2.10
C VAL A 43 -2.83 -2.26 -2.73
N CYS A 44 -3.20 -2.75 -3.91
CA CYS A 44 -4.36 -2.28 -4.64
C CYS A 44 -5.49 -3.28 -4.49
N TYR A 45 -6.71 -2.77 -4.47
CA TYR A 45 -7.90 -3.59 -4.28
C TYR A 45 -8.89 -3.30 -5.39
N ASP A 46 -9.69 -4.30 -5.73
CA ASP A 46 -10.75 -4.10 -6.72
C ASP A 46 -12.00 -3.55 -6.03
N MET A 47 -13.07 -3.44 -6.80
CA MET A 47 -14.31 -2.84 -6.30
C MET A 47 -14.96 -3.66 -5.20
N GLN A 48 -14.65 -4.94 -5.12
CA GLN A 48 -15.16 -5.80 -4.05
C GLN A 48 -14.23 -5.84 -2.85
N GLY A 49 -13.15 -5.07 -2.87
CA GLY A 49 -12.21 -5.05 -1.76
C GLY A 49 -11.22 -6.19 -1.78
N LYS A 50 -11.12 -6.92 -2.89
CA LYS A 50 -10.18 -8.03 -2.99
C LYS A 50 -8.82 -7.50 -3.43
N PRO A 51 -7.73 -7.89 -2.79
CA PRO A 51 -6.41 -7.43 -3.21
C PRO A 51 -6.09 -7.98 -4.59
N THR A 52 -5.58 -7.11 -5.47
CA THR A 52 -5.28 -7.48 -6.84
C THR A 52 -3.80 -7.40 -7.16
N GLY A 53 -3.01 -6.69 -6.35
CA GLY A 53 -1.60 -6.60 -6.61
C GLY A 53 -0.93 -5.65 -5.64
N TYR A 54 0.38 -5.57 -5.74
CA TYR A 54 1.15 -4.70 -4.87
C TYR A 54 2.36 -4.17 -5.63
N SER A 55 2.91 -3.06 -5.11
CA SER A 55 4.09 -2.46 -5.71
C SER A 55 4.93 -1.84 -4.60
N ALA A 56 6.14 -1.45 -4.96
CA ALA A 56 7.03 -0.81 -4.01
C ALA A 56 6.43 0.51 -3.55
N PRO A 57 6.59 0.85 -2.28
CA PRO A 57 6.03 2.10 -1.77
C PRO A 57 6.81 3.29 -2.29
N CYS A 58 6.10 4.39 -2.41
CA CYS A 58 6.72 5.65 -2.78
C CYS A 58 6.82 6.51 -1.53
N LEU A 59 8.04 6.93 -1.21
CA LEU A 59 8.31 7.74 -0.04
C LEU A 59 8.64 9.14 -0.48
N GLY A 60 7.63 9.96 -0.62
CA GLY A 60 7.86 11.32 -1.05
C GLY A 60 6.60 12.14 -1.02
N SER A 61 6.78 13.45 -0.97
CA SER A 61 5.67 14.38 -1.00
C SER A 61 6.23 15.74 -1.37
N ASP A 62 5.34 16.63 -1.80
CA ASP A 62 5.75 17.98 -2.15
C ASP A 62 5.80 18.91 -0.92
N SER A 63 5.56 18.37 0.27
CA SER A 63 5.63 19.17 1.50
C SER A 63 5.97 18.27 2.67
N MET A 64 6.45 18.87 3.73
CA MET A 64 6.75 18.12 4.95
C MET A 64 5.47 17.61 5.60
N GLU A 65 4.39 18.38 5.51
CA GLU A 65 3.12 17.92 6.04
C GLU A 65 2.65 16.68 5.29
N GLY A 66 2.76 16.70 3.97
CA GLY A 66 2.42 15.53 3.17
C GLY A 66 3.29 14.35 3.50
N MET A 67 4.57 14.60 3.76
CA MET A 67 5.48 13.53 4.13
C MET A 67 5.07 12.89 5.45
N ARG A 68 4.66 13.72 6.41
CA ARG A 68 4.18 13.22 7.68
C ARG A 68 2.95 12.34 7.49
N ASN A 69 2.04 12.77 6.62
CA ASN A 69 0.85 11.99 6.33
C ASN A 69 1.19 10.62 5.72
N VAL A 70 2.14 10.61 4.79
CA VAL A 70 2.58 9.36 4.20
C VAL A 70 3.16 8.44 5.27
N TRP A 71 4.00 9.00 6.14
CA TRP A 71 4.60 8.22 7.20
C TRP A 71 3.55 7.62 8.13
N ASP A 72 2.54 8.43 8.49
CA ASP A 72 1.49 7.95 9.38
C ASP A 72 0.69 6.82 8.74
N MET A 73 0.43 6.92 7.44
CA MET A 73 -0.29 5.86 6.74
C MET A 73 0.52 4.57 6.69
N MET A 74 1.82 4.69 6.52
CA MET A 74 2.70 3.52 6.53
C MET A 74 2.75 2.90 7.92
N ALA A 75 2.77 3.74 8.95
CA ALA A 75 2.79 3.25 10.31
C ALA A 75 1.54 2.45 10.65
N GLU A 76 0.39 2.85 10.09
CA GLU A 76 -0.84 2.11 10.31
C GLU A 76 -0.75 0.69 9.78
N ALA A 77 0.03 0.49 8.73
CA ALA A 77 0.19 -0.85 8.17
C ALA A 77 0.79 -1.82 9.19
N MET A 78 1.57 -1.30 10.13
CA MET A 78 2.18 -2.15 11.14
C MET A 78 1.19 -2.66 12.17
N GLU A 79 0.01 -2.03 12.23
CA GLU A 79 -1.02 -2.44 13.18
C GLU A 79 -1.92 -3.53 12.64
N LEU A 80 -1.76 -3.89 11.37
CA LEU A 80 -2.59 -4.88 10.72
C LEU A 80 -1.80 -6.16 10.52
N PRO A 81 -2.48 -7.31 10.47
CA PRO A 81 -1.77 -8.57 10.21
C PRO A 81 -1.11 -8.52 8.83
N PRO A 82 0.05 -9.13 8.68
CA PRO A 82 0.69 -9.19 7.37
C PRO A 82 -0.17 -9.95 6.37
N MET A 83 -0.12 -9.50 5.13
CA MET A 83 -0.77 -10.22 4.04
C MET A 83 0.19 -11.27 3.50
N GLN A 84 -0.36 -12.31 2.91
CA GLN A 84 0.42 -13.38 2.32
C GLN A 84 0.31 -13.29 0.80
N GLU A 85 1.28 -13.86 0.11
CA GLU A 85 1.27 -13.83 -1.34
C GLU A 85 0.01 -14.51 -1.90
N GLU A 86 -0.50 -15.50 -1.19
CA GLU A 86 -1.71 -16.19 -1.63
C GLU A 86 -2.92 -15.27 -1.66
N ASP A 87 -2.89 -14.20 -0.87
CA ASP A 87 -4.04 -13.28 -0.84
C ASP A 87 -4.24 -12.56 -2.16
N PHE A 88 -3.24 -12.58 -3.03
CA PHE A 88 -3.29 -11.87 -4.30
C PHE A 88 -3.59 -12.78 -5.49
N LYS A 89 -3.94 -14.01 -5.24
CA LYS A 89 -4.19 -14.96 -6.34
C LYS A 89 -5.66 -15.21 -6.60
#